data_0f759f60bd7b40175fb0ddee9efd35a3
#
_entry.id   0f759f60bd7b40175fb0ddee9efd35a3
#
_cell.length_a   1.000
_cell.length_b   1.000
_cell.length_c   1.000
_cell.angle_alpha   90.00
_cell.angle_beta   90.00
_cell.angle_gamma   90.00
#
_symmetry.space_group_name_H-M   'P 1'
#
loop_
_entity.id
_entity.type
_entity.pdbx_description
1 polymer ?
#
loop_
_entity_poly.entity_id
_entity_poly.type
_entity_poly.pdbx_seq_one_letter_code
_entity_poly.pdbx_strand_id
1 'polypeptide(L)'
;MKILLYPVISCLTTFSQPVTPEIIQDYRECKKIEFQVETVSVWQPLIEKYFKQDDYIEVSRIIFCESSGRAKAVGTNTNGTRDIGLMQLNDSTYDWISNKLGWFGDRKNPEFNLKMSSWLYYKSGNHHWNSSGKCWKEKN
;
A
#
# COMPACT_ATOMS: atom_id res chain seq x y z
N MET A 1 -7.74 -26.46 0.03
CA MET A 1 -8.32 -25.16 -0.39
C MET A 1 -8.07 -24.13 0.71
N LYS A 2 -7.06 -23.25 0.56
CA LYS A 2 -6.90 -22.14 1.49
C LYS A 2 -8.02 -21.15 1.18
N ILE A 3 -8.94 -20.98 2.12
CA ILE A 3 -9.89 -19.87 2.08
C ILE A 3 -9.05 -18.62 2.34
N LEU A 4 -8.82 -17.83 1.28
CA LEU A 4 -8.17 -16.54 1.37
C LEU A 4 -9.14 -15.58 2.08
N LEU A 5 -8.94 -15.40 3.38
CA LEU A 5 -9.65 -14.39 4.17
C LEU A 5 -8.98 -13.03 3.97
N TYR A 6 -9.13 -12.47 2.78
CA TYR A 6 -8.93 -11.05 2.62
C TYR A 6 -10.07 -10.34 3.35
N PRO A 7 -9.78 -9.32 4.16
CA PRO A 7 -10.85 -8.61 4.84
C PRO A 7 -11.79 -8.01 3.80
N VAL A 8 -13.00 -8.54 3.73
CA VAL A 8 -14.06 -7.92 2.94
C VAL A 8 -14.43 -6.64 3.68
N ILE A 9 -14.02 -5.51 3.11
CA ILE A 9 -14.45 -4.21 3.63
C ILE A 9 -15.90 -4.02 3.21
N SER A 10 -16.81 -4.13 4.17
CA SER A 10 -18.21 -3.84 3.96
C SER A 10 -18.54 -2.45 4.50
N CYS A 11 -18.94 -1.56 3.59
CA CYS A 11 -19.39 -0.21 3.92
C CYS A 11 -20.93 -0.14 4.04
N LEU A 12 -21.59 -1.28 4.17
CA LEU A 12 -23.03 -1.35 4.37
C LEU A 12 -23.37 -0.86 5.79
N THR A 13 -24.02 0.30 5.87
CA THR A 13 -24.61 0.80 7.10
C THR A 13 -26.12 0.57 7.06
N THR A 14 -26.66 -0.11 8.09
CA THR A 14 -28.10 -0.10 8.32
C THR A 14 -28.46 1.22 8.99
N PHE A 15 -29.09 2.11 8.23
CA PHE A 15 -29.56 3.39 8.76
C PHE A 15 -30.85 3.19 9.59
N SER A 16 -30.68 2.89 10.87
CA SER A 16 -31.81 2.85 11.83
C SER A 16 -32.03 4.18 12.52
N GLN A 17 -31.23 5.20 12.25
CA GLN A 17 -31.22 6.53 12.84
C GLN A 17 -31.16 7.61 11.76
N PRO A 18 -31.50 8.89 12.06
CA PRO A 18 -31.29 9.98 11.11
C PRO A 18 -29.85 10.04 10.64
N VAL A 19 -29.65 10.21 9.34
CA VAL A 19 -28.33 10.31 8.74
C VAL A 19 -27.69 11.64 9.16
N THR A 20 -26.58 11.57 9.91
CA THR A 20 -25.82 12.74 10.33
C THR A 20 -24.67 13.03 9.36
N PRO A 21 -24.12 14.27 9.36
CA PRO A 21 -22.92 14.58 8.59
C PRO A 21 -21.74 13.65 8.90
N GLU A 22 -21.57 13.23 10.15
CA GLU A 22 -20.52 12.31 10.60
C GLU A 22 -20.71 10.93 9.97
N ILE A 23 -21.91 10.38 9.95
CA ILE A 23 -22.24 9.09 9.33
C ILE A 23 -21.93 9.14 7.82
N ILE A 24 -22.27 10.24 7.15
CA ILE A 24 -21.96 10.43 5.73
C ILE A 24 -20.44 10.44 5.51
N GLN A 25 -19.70 11.12 6.36
CA GLN A 25 -18.25 11.20 6.26
C GLN A 25 -17.60 9.83 6.48
N ASP A 26 -18.02 9.07 7.47
CA ASP A 26 -17.54 7.73 7.76
C ASP A 26 -17.82 6.77 6.58
N TYR A 27 -19.01 6.87 6.00
CA TYR A 27 -19.36 6.09 4.82
C TYR A 27 -18.47 6.44 3.61
N ARG A 28 -18.22 7.72 3.36
CA ARG A 28 -17.34 8.17 2.28
C ARG A 28 -15.91 7.68 2.48
N GLU A 29 -15.39 7.74 3.70
CA GLU A 29 -14.05 7.24 4.00
C GLU A 29 -13.97 5.72 3.82
N CYS A 30 -14.98 4.97 4.28
CA CYS A 30 -15.08 3.54 4.07
C CYS A 30 -15.10 3.18 2.57
N LYS A 31 -15.89 3.88 1.75
CA LYS A 31 -15.95 3.68 0.29
C LYS A 31 -14.63 4.01 -0.39
N LYS A 32 -13.91 5.01 0.09
CA LYS A 32 -12.56 5.35 -0.39
C LYS A 32 -11.59 4.19 -0.14
N ILE A 33 -11.59 3.63 1.08
CA ILE A 33 -10.74 2.49 1.44
C ILE A 33 -11.07 1.29 0.58
N GLU A 34 -12.34 0.95 0.44
CA GLU A 34 -12.82 -0.14 -0.41
C GLU A 34 -12.31 0.00 -1.85
N PHE A 35 -12.49 1.17 -2.45
CA PHE A 35 -11.99 1.46 -3.80
C PHE A 35 -10.48 1.30 -3.94
N GLN A 36 -9.70 1.81 -2.97
CA GLN A 36 -8.25 1.69 -2.97
C GLN A 36 -7.81 0.23 -2.90
N VAL A 37 -8.39 -0.55 -1.99
CA VAL A 37 -8.07 -1.97 -1.80
C VAL A 37 -8.46 -2.80 -3.02
N GLU A 38 -9.65 -2.59 -3.57
CA GLU A 38 -10.11 -3.30 -4.77
C GLU A 38 -9.24 -3.01 -6.00
N THR A 39 -8.83 -1.76 -6.19
CA THR A 39 -8.00 -1.36 -7.33
C THR A 39 -6.68 -2.13 -7.39
N VAL A 40 -6.11 -2.50 -6.25
CA VAL A 40 -4.83 -3.22 -6.17
C VAL A 40 -4.99 -4.71 -5.84
N SER A 41 -6.20 -5.24 -5.87
CA SER A 41 -6.52 -6.60 -5.46
C SER A 41 -5.79 -7.69 -6.25
N VAL A 42 -5.35 -7.43 -7.46
CA VAL A 42 -4.51 -8.34 -8.26
C VAL A 42 -3.19 -8.69 -7.54
N TRP A 43 -2.69 -7.81 -6.68
CA TRP A 43 -1.46 -8.01 -5.91
C TRP A 43 -1.67 -8.69 -4.56
N GLN A 44 -2.91 -8.98 -4.20
CA GLN A 44 -3.26 -9.62 -2.92
C GLN A 44 -2.41 -10.87 -2.61
N PRO A 45 -2.18 -11.82 -3.52
CA PRO A 45 -1.35 -12.99 -3.20
C PRO A 45 0.07 -12.64 -2.78
N LEU A 46 0.66 -11.59 -3.35
CA LEU A 46 1.99 -11.10 -2.98
C LEU A 46 1.97 -10.31 -1.67
N ILE A 47 0.93 -9.53 -1.42
CA ILE A 47 0.74 -8.83 -0.15
C ILE A 47 0.65 -9.86 0.99
N GLU A 48 -0.15 -10.89 0.84
CA GLU A 48 -0.29 -11.98 1.83
C GLU A 48 1.01 -12.77 2.03
N LYS A 49 1.83 -12.88 0.99
CA LYS A 49 3.12 -13.57 1.09
C LYS A 49 4.15 -12.82 1.93
N TYR A 50 4.16 -11.49 1.87
CA TYR A 50 5.23 -10.68 2.44
C TYR A 50 4.82 -9.83 3.65
N PHE A 51 3.53 -9.60 3.86
CA PHE A 51 3.03 -8.78 4.95
C PHE A 51 2.15 -9.57 5.93
N LYS A 52 1.99 -9.05 7.14
CA LYS A 52 1.08 -9.62 8.13
C LYS A 52 -0.36 -9.24 7.85
N GLN A 53 -1.31 -10.07 8.24
CA GLN A 53 -2.73 -9.86 7.99
C GLN A 53 -3.25 -8.50 8.47
N ASP A 54 -2.81 -8.05 9.65
CA ASP A 54 -3.23 -6.77 10.21
C ASP A 54 -2.78 -5.56 9.38
N ASP A 55 -1.78 -5.73 8.50
CA ASP A 55 -1.21 -4.67 7.68
C ASP A 55 -1.76 -4.66 6.24
N TYR A 56 -2.57 -5.64 5.83
CA TYR A 56 -3.00 -5.80 4.44
C TYR A 56 -3.75 -4.59 3.89
N ILE A 57 -4.63 -3.99 4.66
CA ILE A 57 -5.41 -2.81 4.25
C ILE A 57 -4.48 -1.61 4.09
N GLU A 58 -3.63 -1.32 5.07
CA GLU A 58 -2.69 -0.20 5.00
C GLU A 58 -1.73 -0.35 3.82
N VAL A 59 -1.13 -1.53 3.64
CA VAL A 59 -0.21 -1.82 2.53
C VAL A 59 -0.90 -1.69 1.18
N SER A 60 -2.11 -2.21 1.04
CA SER A 60 -2.91 -2.05 -0.20
C SER A 60 -3.16 -0.58 -0.51
N ARG A 61 -3.49 0.23 0.50
CA ARG A 61 -3.69 1.67 0.36
C ARG A 61 -2.41 2.41 -0.01
N ILE A 62 -1.26 2.04 0.57
CA ILE A 62 0.05 2.59 0.19
C ILE A 62 0.34 2.27 -1.28
N ILE A 63 0.18 1.03 -1.72
CA ILE A 63 0.37 0.63 -3.13
C ILE A 63 -0.52 1.46 -4.06
N PHE A 64 -1.80 1.63 -3.71
CA PHE A 64 -2.71 2.47 -4.48
C PHE A 64 -2.20 3.91 -4.58
N CYS A 65 -1.82 4.52 -3.47
CA CYS A 65 -1.40 5.92 -3.40
C CYS A 65 -0.06 6.18 -4.10
N GLU A 66 0.84 5.21 -4.08
CA GLU A 66 2.16 5.32 -4.69
C GLU A 66 2.15 5.06 -6.20
N SER A 67 1.43 4.05 -6.66
CA SER A 67 1.52 3.60 -8.04
C SER A 67 0.17 3.31 -8.72
N SER A 68 -0.96 3.42 -8.01
CA SER A 68 -2.27 2.90 -8.43
C SER A 68 -2.22 1.42 -8.84
N GLY A 69 -1.33 0.64 -8.21
CA GLY A 69 -1.11 -0.76 -8.52
C GLY A 69 -0.30 -1.04 -9.79
N ARG A 70 0.37 -0.03 -10.36
CA ARG A 70 1.19 -0.18 -11.57
C ARG A 70 2.60 -0.62 -11.21
N ALA A 71 2.90 -1.91 -11.44
CA ALA A 71 4.20 -2.50 -11.10
C ALA A 71 5.39 -1.82 -11.77
N LYS A 72 5.20 -1.23 -12.96
CA LYS A 72 6.25 -0.56 -13.74
C LYS A 72 6.28 0.96 -13.57
N ALA A 73 5.56 1.51 -12.58
CA ALA A 73 5.53 2.94 -12.31
C ALA A 73 6.93 3.47 -11.99
N VAL A 74 7.27 4.63 -12.56
CA VAL A 74 8.52 5.36 -12.30
C VAL A 74 8.18 6.82 -12.04
N GLY A 75 8.55 7.30 -10.86
CA GLY A 75 8.56 8.71 -10.52
C GLY A 75 10.00 9.26 -10.54
N THR A 76 10.18 10.50 -10.97
CA THR A 76 11.48 11.17 -10.96
C THR A 76 11.42 12.35 -10.00
N ASN A 77 12.36 12.40 -9.07
CA ASN A 77 12.47 13.45 -8.06
C ASN A 77 13.34 14.61 -8.58
N THR A 78 13.20 15.77 -7.96
CA THR A 78 13.96 16.98 -8.32
C THR A 78 15.47 16.81 -8.15
N ASN A 79 15.91 15.90 -7.26
CA ASN A 79 17.32 15.57 -7.05
C ASN A 79 17.85 14.51 -8.05
N GLY A 80 17.05 14.12 -9.05
CA GLY A 80 17.40 13.12 -10.06
C GLY A 80 17.23 11.67 -9.64
N THR A 81 16.90 11.36 -8.40
CA THR A 81 16.57 10.00 -7.98
C THR A 81 15.20 9.58 -8.48
N ARG A 82 14.99 8.27 -8.62
CA ARG A 82 13.74 7.69 -9.09
C ARG A 82 13.08 6.86 -7.99
N ASP A 83 11.77 6.88 -7.99
CA ASP A 83 10.94 5.99 -7.18
C ASP A 83 10.30 4.98 -8.13
N ILE A 84 10.47 3.68 -7.86
CA ILE A 84 10.15 2.63 -8.83
C ILE A 84 9.25 1.56 -8.23
N GLY A 85 8.23 1.16 -8.99
CA GLY A 85 7.41 -0.01 -8.76
C GLY A 85 6.20 0.22 -7.87
N LEU A 86 5.62 -0.85 -7.37
CA LEU A 86 4.35 -0.85 -6.63
C LEU A 86 4.35 0.09 -5.41
N MET A 87 5.41 0.05 -4.61
CA MET A 87 5.56 0.89 -3.42
C MET A 87 6.59 2.01 -3.60
N GLN A 88 6.94 2.34 -4.85
CA GLN A 88 7.79 3.49 -5.21
C GLN A 88 9.09 3.56 -4.41
N LEU A 89 9.86 2.47 -4.44
CA LEU A 89 11.17 2.40 -3.76
C LEU A 89 12.18 3.34 -4.43
N ASN A 90 12.71 4.29 -3.65
CA ASN A 90 13.70 5.25 -4.12
C ASN A 90 15.05 4.59 -4.44
N ASP A 91 15.80 5.15 -5.40
CA ASP A 91 17.14 4.67 -5.80
C ASP A 91 18.06 4.53 -4.59
N SER A 92 18.14 5.53 -3.70
CA SER A 92 19.00 5.50 -2.51
C SER A 92 18.59 4.43 -1.50
N THR A 93 17.28 4.24 -1.32
CA THR A 93 16.73 3.19 -0.45
C THR A 93 17.05 1.81 -1.00
N TYR A 94 16.88 1.62 -2.30
CA TYR A 94 17.25 0.39 -2.99
C TYR A 94 18.74 0.05 -2.79
N ASP A 95 19.63 1.01 -3.04
CA ASP A 95 21.07 0.81 -2.88
C ASP A 95 21.43 0.44 -1.45
N TRP A 96 20.85 1.13 -0.47
CA TRP A 96 21.08 0.83 0.94
C TRP A 96 20.64 -0.59 1.32
N ILE A 97 19.42 -1.00 0.95
CA ILE A 97 18.91 -2.34 1.27
C ILE A 97 19.70 -3.41 0.53
N SER A 98 19.98 -3.20 -0.77
CA SER A 98 20.72 -4.14 -1.60
C SER A 98 22.11 -4.40 -1.05
N ASN A 99 22.85 -3.36 -0.68
CA ASN A 99 24.18 -3.48 -0.09
C ASN A 99 24.15 -4.16 1.29
N LYS A 100 23.09 -3.91 2.06
CA LYS A 100 22.94 -4.50 3.41
C LYS A 100 22.59 -5.98 3.38
N LEU A 101 21.72 -6.40 2.45
CA LEU A 101 21.12 -7.74 2.45
C LEU A 101 21.60 -8.63 1.30
N GLY A 102 22.36 -8.08 0.34
CA GLY A 102 22.73 -8.80 -0.86
C GLY A 102 21.57 -9.06 -1.82
N TRP A 103 20.50 -8.28 -1.73
CA TRP A 103 19.32 -8.41 -2.58
C TRP A 103 19.39 -7.45 -3.76
N PHE A 104 19.66 -8.01 -4.94
CA PHE A 104 19.72 -7.25 -6.19
C PHE A 104 18.64 -7.75 -7.14
N GLY A 105 17.88 -6.84 -7.74
CA GLY A 105 16.80 -7.19 -8.65
C GLY A 105 16.13 -5.95 -9.26
N ASP A 106 15.16 -6.20 -10.11
CA ASP A 106 14.38 -5.15 -10.75
C ASP A 106 13.20 -4.74 -9.85
N ARG A 107 13.19 -3.49 -9.42
CA ARG A 107 12.08 -2.91 -8.63
C ARG A 107 10.75 -2.84 -9.39
N LYS A 108 10.75 -3.01 -10.72
CA LYS A 108 9.55 -3.15 -11.53
C LYS A 108 8.96 -4.57 -11.48
N ASN A 109 9.73 -5.55 -11.00
CA ASN A 109 9.19 -6.86 -10.68
C ASN A 109 8.35 -6.74 -9.40
N PRO A 110 7.04 -7.06 -9.45
CA PRO A 110 6.15 -6.83 -8.31
C PRO A 110 6.54 -7.63 -7.08
N GLU A 111 6.97 -8.86 -7.25
CA GLU A 111 7.39 -9.70 -6.13
C GLU A 111 8.65 -9.17 -5.46
N PHE A 112 9.67 -8.79 -6.24
CA PHE A 112 10.88 -8.20 -5.71
C PHE A 112 10.62 -6.86 -5.01
N ASN A 113 9.76 -6.02 -5.59
CA ASN A 113 9.37 -4.75 -4.99
C ASN A 113 8.70 -4.96 -3.63
N LEU A 114 7.71 -5.85 -3.53
CA LEU A 114 7.00 -6.10 -2.27
C LEU A 114 7.87 -6.82 -1.24
N LYS A 115 8.77 -7.72 -1.65
CA LYS A 115 9.76 -8.34 -0.76
C LYS A 115 10.63 -7.28 -0.10
N MET A 116 11.20 -6.37 -0.88
CA MET A 116 12.08 -5.31 -0.38
C MET A 116 11.30 -4.31 0.48
N SER A 117 10.12 -3.91 0.03
CA SER A 117 9.24 -2.98 0.76
C SER A 117 8.78 -3.55 2.09
N SER A 118 8.49 -4.85 2.16
CA SER A 118 8.08 -5.49 3.42
C SER A 118 9.20 -5.48 4.45
N TRP A 119 10.42 -5.76 4.03
CA TRP A 119 11.57 -5.64 4.92
C TRP A 119 11.73 -4.22 5.47
N LEU A 120 11.63 -3.22 4.60
CA LEU A 120 11.69 -1.81 4.98
C LEU A 120 10.58 -1.43 5.95
N TYR A 121 9.35 -1.85 5.65
CA TYR A 121 8.16 -1.60 6.46
C TYR A 121 8.31 -2.15 7.88
N TYR A 122 8.77 -3.39 8.04
CA TYR A 122 8.96 -4.00 9.36
C TYR A 122 10.23 -3.55 10.06
N LYS A 123 11.23 -3.09 9.33
CA LYS A 123 12.47 -2.54 9.91
C LYS A 123 12.30 -1.14 10.47
N SER A 124 11.56 -0.28 9.76
CA SER A 124 11.53 1.16 10.01
C SER A 124 10.12 1.74 10.13
N GLY A 125 9.07 0.91 9.98
CA GLY A 125 7.68 1.39 9.93
C GLY A 125 7.30 2.00 8.59
N ASN A 126 6.12 2.60 8.54
CA ASN A 126 5.52 3.13 7.32
C ASN A 126 5.96 4.56 6.96
N HIS A 127 6.87 5.17 7.73
CA HIS A 127 7.25 6.57 7.55
C HIS A 127 7.92 6.86 6.19
N HIS A 128 8.50 5.85 5.52
CA HIS A 128 9.05 5.98 4.17
C HIS A 128 8.00 6.40 3.13
N TRP A 129 6.71 6.18 3.41
CA TRP A 129 5.58 6.55 2.56
C TRP A 129 4.79 7.76 3.07
N ASN A 130 5.37 8.55 3.99
CA ASN A 130 4.70 9.73 4.57
C ASN A 130 4.36 10.81 3.53
N SER A 131 5.11 10.91 2.43
CA SER A 131 4.83 11.86 1.36
C SER A 131 3.44 11.66 0.74
N SER A 132 2.98 10.43 0.65
CA SER A 132 1.63 10.08 0.21
C SER A 132 0.63 9.89 1.36
N GLY A 133 1.03 10.20 2.58
CA GLY A 133 0.26 9.94 3.80
C GLY A 133 -1.16 10.51 3.80
N LYS A 134 -1.38 11.68 3.16
CA LYS A 134 -2.74 12.24 3.02
C LYS A 134 -3.71 11.34 2.25
N CYS A 135 -3.18 10.45 1.41
CA CYS A 135 -3.95 9.53 0.59
C CYS A 135 -4.34 8.26 1.37
N TRP A 136 -3.44 7.70 2.18
CA TRP A 136 -3.66 6.38 2.78
C TRP A 136 -3.82 6.37 4.30
N LYS A 137 -3.36 7.40 5.03
CA LYS A 137 -3.58 7.46 6.48
C LYS A 137 -5.05 7.76 6.78
N GLU A 138 -5.55 7.13 7.85
CA GLU A 138 -6.86 7.48 8.38
C GLU A 138 -6.84 8.92 8.90
N LYS A 139 -7.94 9.63 8.65
CA LYS A 139 -8.14 10.95 9.26
C LYS A 139 -8.59 10.72 10.69
N ASN A 140 -7.81 11.17 11.62
CA ASN A 140 -8.20 11.26 13.02
C ASN A 140 -9.25 12.36 13.20
#